data_66f70c1ebd1ccadcf6bdc4eb52a4ab48
#
_entry.id   66f70c1ebd1ccadcf6bdc4eb52a4ab48
#
_cell.length_a   1.000
_cell.length_b   1.000
_cell.length_c   1.000
_cell.angle_alpha   90.00
_cell.angle_beta   90.00
_cell.angle_gamma   90.00
#
_symmetry.space_group_name_H-M   'P 1'
#
loop_
_entity.id
_entity.type
_entity.pdbx_description
1 polymer ?
#
loop_
_entity_poly.entity_id
_entity_poly.type
_entity_poly.pdbx_seq_one_letter_code
_entity_poly.pdbx_strand_id
1 'polypeptide(L)'
;MKKLLVLIVLLSSFQLANAQRSGAFRFQMDLGAAIPKEGGIGALVNLEPQILLSDNLAFGLRLGVAGLAKDVIYYNISTDYEGEISANASVTGTLNYYFNQGSSRITPYLGAGFGYYALSSVQIDDSDIDYETGSLEANFAWAPMVRAGMELGKFRIGVEYNIVPPSDLQNTSGQVIGEAINQYYGITLGFFVGGGKWGKQNGF
;
A
#
# COMPACT_ATOMS: atom_id res chain seq x y z
N MET A 1 15.08 -1.20 -26.91
CA MET A 1 16.30 -1.50 -26.18
C MET A 1 17.06 -0.24 -25.73
N LYS A 2 17.35 0.76 -26.60
CA LYS A 2 18.10 2.00 -26.21
C LYS A 2 17.41 2.80 -25.09
N LYS A 3 16.09 2.94 -25.11
CA LYS A 3 15.33 3.65 -24.06
C LYS A 3 15.37 2.97 -22.70
N LEU A 4 15.40 1.63 -22.66
CA LEU A 4 15.55 0.85 -21.44
C LEU A 4 16.95 1.00 -20.85
N LEU A 5 17.98 1.05 -21.68
CA LEU A 5 19.37 1.24 -21.28
C LEU A 5 19.60 2.64 -20.69
N VAL A 6 18.99 3.66 -21.26
CA VAL A 6 19.00 5.04 -20.72
C VAL A 6 18.30 5.09 -19.36
N LEU A 7 17.19 4.37 -19.18
CA LEU A 7 16.49 4.30 -17.90
C LEU A 7 17.34 3.59 -16.83
N ILE A 8 18.02 2.51 -17.20
CA ILE A 8 18.94 1.78 -16.29
C ILE A 8 20.14 2.66 -15.92
N VAL A 9 20.72 3.40 -16.86
CA VAL A 9 21.83 4.34 -16.60
C VAL A 9 21.37 5.51 -15.73
N LEU A 10 20.17 6.05 -15.94
CA LEU A 10 19.58 7.05 -15.07
C LEU A 10 19.35 6.50 -13.66
N LEU A 11 18.81 5.31 -13.52
CA LEU A 11 18.60 4.67 -12.22
C LEU A 11 19.93 4.35 -11.52
N SER A 12 20.99 3.99 -12.25
CA SER A 12 22.31 3.73 -11.66
C SER A 12 23.05 5.01 -11.27
N SER A 13 22.82 6.14 -11.94
CA SER A 13 23.43 7.42 -11.55
C SER A 13 22.88 7.97 -10.22
N PHE A 14 21.67 7.60 -9.81
CA PHE A 14 21.16 7.90 -8.46
C PHE A 14 21.86 7.13 -7.34
N GLN A 15 22.60 6.06 -7.66
CA GLN A 15 23.37 5.29 -6.68
C GLN A 15 24.63 6.03 -6.20
N LEU A 16 25.12 6.99 -6.95
CA LEU A 16 26.35 7.73 -6.67
C LEU A 16 26.12 8.99 -5.84
N ALA A 17 24.87 9.38 -5.58
CA ALA A 17 24.56 10.45 -4.65
C ALA A 17 24.79 9.95 -3.23
N ASN A 18 26.02 10.18 -2.77
CA ASN A 18 26.52 9.78 -1.47
C ASN A 18 25.61 10.19 -0.30
N ALA A 19 25.21 9.24 0.45
CA ALA A 19 25.24 9.02 1.90
C ALA A 19 25.19 10.24 2.83
N GLN A 20 24.62 11.37 2.42
CA GLN A 20 24.28 12.44 3.35
C GLN A 20 22.78 12.39 3.61
N ARG A 21 22.44 12.33 4.87
CA ARG A 21 21.19 11.89 5.47
C ARG A 21 20.00 12.76 5.10
N SER A 22 20.15 14.07 5.06
CA SER A 22 19.12 15.00 4.57
C SER A 22 19.22 15.19 3.05
N GLY A 23 18.09 15.15 2.35
CA GLY A 23 18.02 15.26 0.87
C GLY A 23 18.30 13.96 0.11
N ALA A 24 18.63 12.87 0.80
CA ALA A 24 18.85 11.58 0.13
C ALA A 24 17.53 11.03 -0.43
N PHE A 25 17.58 10.61 -1.70
CA PHE A 25 16.47 9.94 -2.36
C PHE A 25 16.60 8.42 -2.22
N ARG A 26 15.48 7.76 -1.99
CA ARG A 26 15.37 6.31 -2.01
C ARG A 26 14.09 5.85 -2.67
N PHE A 27 14.12 4.67 -3.24
CA PHE A 27 12.95 4.02 -3.83
C PHE A 27 12.71 2.72 -3.09
N GLN A 28 11.51 2.57 -2.57
CA GLN A 28 11.06 1.44 -1.78
C GLN A 28 10.07 0.61 -2.58
N MET A 29 10.13 -0.70 -2.40
CA MET A 29 9.17 -1.67 -2.91
C MET A 29 8.79 -2.64 -1.79
N ASP A 30 7.50 -2.77 -1.53
CA ASP A 30 6.95 -3.69 -0.54
C ASP A 30 5.95 -4.65 -1.21
N LEU A 31 6.01 -5.91 -0.80
CA LEU A 31 5.06 -6.96 -1.16
C LEU A 31 4.48 -7.53 0.13
N GLY A 32 3.22 -7.93 0.12
CA GLY A 32 2.63 -8.43 1.34
C GLY A 32 1.24 -9.03 1.19
N ALA A 33 0.68 -9.37 2.33
CA ALA A 33 -0.70 -9.78 2.49
C ALA A 33 -1.56 -8.59 2.90
N ALA A 34 -2.72 -8.46 2.30
CA ALA A 34 -3.78 -7.56 2.72
C ALA A 34 -4.87 -8.37 3.41
N ILE A 35 -5.27 -7.94 4.59
CA ILE A 35 -6.26 -8.63 5.45
C ILE A 35 -7.42 -7.66 5.62
N PRO A 36 -8.54 -7.84 4.89
CA PRO A 36 -9.74 -7.03 5.07
C PRO A 36 -10.27 -7.13 6.49
N LYS A 37 -10.96 -6.10 6.96
CA LYS A 37 -11.55 -6.09 8.29
C LYS A 37 -12.71 -7.10 8.42
N GLU A 38 -13.43 -7.33 7.35
CA GLU A 38 -14.59 -8.24 7.28
C GLU A 38 -14.24 -9.65 6.79
N GLY A 39 -13.02 -10.10 7.04
CA GLY A 39 -12.59 -11.44 6.70
C GLY A 39 -11.85 -11.56 5.38
N GLY A 40 -11.37 -12.76 5.09
CA GLY A 40 -10.61 -13.06 3.90
C GLY A 40 -9.14 -12.65 3.96
N ILE A 41 -8.45 -12.83 2.84
CA ILE A 41 -7.05 -12.49 2.66
C ILE A 41 -6.81 -12.07 1.22
N GLY A 42 -5.87 -11.17 1.02
CA GLY A 42 -5.48 -10.67 -0.29
C GLY A 42 -3.98 -10.43 -0.42
N ALA A 43 -3.58 -9.88 -1.55
CA ALA A 43 -2.20 -9.50 -1.83
C ALA A 43 -2.06 -7.98 -1.89
N LEU A 44 -0.88 -7.49 -1.52
CA LEU A 44 -0.56 -6.07 -1.46
C LEU A 44 0.79 -5.81 -2.12
N VAL A 45 0.84 -4.81 -2.98
CA VAL A 45 2.07 -4.32 -3.62
C VAL A 45 2.15 -2.82 -3.47
N ASN A 46 3.28 -2.31 -3.00
CA ASN A 46 3.53 -0.88 -2.87
C ASN A 46 4.86 -0.48 -3.50
N LEU A 47 4.84 0.64 -4.20
CA LEU A 47 6.02 1.34 -4.71
C LEU A 47 6.06 2.74 -4.09
N GLU A 48 7.20 3.13 -3.54
CA GLU A 48 7.28 4.40 -2.81
C GLU A 48 8.62 5.10 -3.02
N PRO A 49 8.70 6.08 -3.94
CA PRO A 49 9.77 7.06 -3.93
C PRO A 49 9.71 7.91 -2.66
N GLN A 50 10.85 8.13 -2.02
CA GLN A 50 10.97 8.89 -0.76
C GLN A 50 12.15 9.84 -0.81
N ILE A 51 12.02 10.97 -0.13
CA ILE A 51 13.09 11.92 0.17
C ILE A 51 13.27 11.99 1.68
N LEU A 52 14.50 11.85 2.15
CA LEU A 52 14.83 12.07 3.55
C LEU A 52 14.88 13.57 3.84
N LEU A 53 13.96 14.05 4.66
CA LEU A 53 13.90 15.45 5.09
C LEU A 53 14.93 15.72 6.20
N SER A 54 15.21 14.69 7.00
CA SER A 54 16.25 14.71 8.04
C SER A 54 16.78 13.30 8.28
N ASP A 55 17.67 13.14 9.26
CA ASP A 55 18.22 11.84 9.67
C ASP A 55 17.13 10.85 10.14
N ASN A 56 16.00 11.37 10.60
CA ASN A 56 14.93 10.58 11.20
C ASN A 56 13.59 10.71 10.46
N LEU A 57 13.47 11.61 9.49
CA LEU A 57 12.19 11.91 8.85
C LEU A 57 12.29 11.75 7.34
N ALA A 58 11.36 10.97 6.75
CA ALA A 58 11.25 10.83 5.32
C ALA A 58 9.82 11.15 4.84
N PHE A 59 9.74 11.87 3.73
CA PHE A 59 8.50 12.08 2.99
C PHE A 59 8.49 11.17 1.77
N GLY A 60 7.35 10.53 1.46
CA GLY A 60 7.18 9.64 0.33
C GLY A 60 5.89 9.87 -0.43
N LEU A 61 5.87 9.40 -1.68
CA LEU A 61 4.67 9.24 -2.48
C LEU A 61 4.46 7.76 -2.74
N ARG A 62 3.48 7.15 -2.09
CA ARG A 62 3.21 5.72 -2.20
C ARG A 62 2.16 5.45 -3.28
N LEU A 63 2.49 4.53 -4.18
CA LEU A 63 1.59 3.92 -5.14
C LEU A 63 1.30 2.50 -4.65
N GLY A 64 0.06 2.21 -4.29
CA GLY A 64 -0.35 0.93 -3.75
C GLY A 64 -1.41 0.25 -4.61
N VAL A 65 -1.33 -1.08 -4.68
CA VAL A 65 -2.39 -1.94 -5.22
C VAL A 65 -2.63 -3.08 -4.24
N ALA A 66 -3.89 -3.29 -3.88
CA ALA A 66 -4.32 -4.42 -3.06
C ALA A 66 -5.44 -5.17 -3.78
N GLY A 67 -5.29 -6.48 -3.91
CA GLY A 67 -6.38 -7.37 -4.27
C GLY A 67 -6.91 -8.01 -3.00
N LEU A 68 -8.21 -7.91 -2.73
CA LEU A 68 -8.86 -8.32 -1.51
C LEU A 68 -9.95 -9.34 -1.84
N ALA A 69 -9.92 -10.49 -1.17
CA ALA A 69 -11.09 -11.36 -1.08
C ALA A 69 -11.77 -11.04 0.25
N LYS A 70 -13.02 -10.64 0.24
CA LYS A 70 -13.77 -10.22 1.43
C LYS A 70 -15.19 -10.75 1.40
N ASP A 71 -15.81 -10.86 2.57
CA ASP A 71 -17.22 -11.17 2.74
C ASP A 71 -18.06 -9.89 2.65
N VAL A 72 -19.26 -9.98 2.10
CA VAL A 72 -20.18 -8.84 1.93
C VAL A 72 -21.35 -8.98 2.90
N ILE A 73 -21.73 -7.86 3.54
CA ILE A 73 -22.87 -7.81 4.44
C ILE A 73 -24.09 -7.26 3.68
N TYR A 74 -25.10 -8.10 3.46
CA TYR A 74 -26.39 -7.70 2.90
C TYR A 74 -27.42 -7.45 4.00
N TYR A 75 -28.20 -6.36 3.87
CA TYR A 75 -29.16 -5.95 4.92
C TYR A 75 -30.44 -6.80 4.99
N ASN A 76 -30.74 -7.68 4.03
CA ASN A 76 -32.06 -8.31 3.95
C ASN A 76 -32.11 -9.76 3.44
N ILE A 77 -31.02 -10.48 3.37
CA ILE A 77 -31.00 -11.87 2.90
C ILE A 77 -30.36 -12.75 3.99
N SER A 78 -31.16 -13.66 4.52
CA SER A 78 -30.70 -14.70 5.41
C SER A 78 -29.91 -15.73 4.60
N THR A 79 -28.60 -15.86 4.93
CA THR A 79 -27.74 -17.00 4.65
C THR A 79 -27.41 -17.30 3.19
N ASP A 80 -26.57 -16.47 2.56
CA ASP A 80 -25.53 -17.03 1.69
C ASP A 80 -24.35 -16.07 1.73
N TYR A 81 -23.18 -16.58 2.11
CA TYR A 81 -21.92 -15.85 2.08
C TYR A 81 -21.41 -15.86 0.64
N GLU A 82 -21.67 -14.80 -0.08
CA GLU A 82 -21.07 -14.59 -1.39
C GLU A 82 -19.72 -13.89 -1.20
N GLY A 83 -18.67 -14.52 -1.71
CA GLY A 83 -17.33 -13.94 -1.69
C GLY A 83 -17.20 -12.83 -2.72
N GLU A 84 -16.78 -11.64 -2.33
CA GLU A 84 -16.47 -10.55 -3.24
C GLU A 84 -14.95 -10.43 -3.45
N ILE A 85 -14.53 -10.34 -4.70
CA ILE A 85 -13.16 -9.96 -5.04
C ILE A 85 -13.14 -8.46 -5.33
N SER A 86 -12.39 -7.71 -4.54
CA SER A 86 -12.21 -6.28 -4.76
C SER A 86 -10.75 -5.94 -5.06
N ALA A 87 -10.54 -4.96 -5.91
CA ALA A 87 -9.25 -4.38 -6.19
C ALA A 87 -9.22 -2.93 -5.68
N ASN A 88 -8.13 -2.57 -5.04
CA ASN A 88 -7.92 -1.26 -4.46
C ASN A 88 -6.61 -0.69 -4.99
N ALA A 89 -6.66 0.43 -5.69
CA ALA A 89 -5.47 1.18 -6.11
C ALA A 89 -5.39 2.49 -5.33
N SER A 90 -4.19 2.91 -4.95
CA SER A 90 -4.03 4.11 -4.13
C SER A 90 -2.81 4.94 -4.51
N VAL A 91 -2.95 6.27 -4.30
CA VAL A 91 -1.86 7.24 -4.35
C VAL A 91 -1.87 8.00 -3.03
N THR A 92 -0.83 7.81 -2.21
CA THR A 92 -0.80 8.28 -0.82
C THR A 92 0.49 9.06 -0.54
N GLY A 93 0.37 10.30 -0.08
CA GLY A 93 1.48 11.04 0.53
C GLY A 93 1.78 10.45 1.90
N THR A 94 3.03 10.15 2.21
CA THR A 94 3.43 9.49 3.46
C THR A 94 4.50 10.28 4.18
N LEU A 95 4.49 10.20 5.50
CA LEU A 95 5.53 10.72 6.39
C LEU A 95 5.96 9.61 7.34
N ASN A 96 7.27 9.33 7.38
CA ASN A 96 7.84 8.27 8.21
C ASN A 96 8.87 8.84 9.16
N TYR A 97 8.74 8.48 10.42
CA TYR A 97 9.73 8.78 11.45
C TYR A 97 10.51 7.52 11.79
N TYR A 98 11.84 7.59 11.69
CA TYR A 98 12.77 6.51 11.94
C TYR A 98 13.47 6.71 13.28
N PHE A 99 13.39 5.72 14.16
CA PHE A 99 14.07 5.71 15.46
C PHE A 99 15.53 5.30 15.29
N ASN A 100 16.28 6.11 14.56
CA ASN A 100 17.67 5.84 14.25
C ASN A 100 18.61 6.41 15.32
N GLN A 101 19.34 5.55 15.99
CA GLN A 101 20.35 5.93 17.00
C GLN A 101 21.78 5.97 16.44
N GLY A 102 21.94 5.87 15.12
CA GLY A 102 23.24 6.02 14.44
C GLY A 102 24.19 4.82 14.52
N SER A 103 23.90 3.83 15.34
CA SER A 103 24.76 2.65 15.54
C SER A 103 24.09 1.31 15.25
N SER A 104 22.78 1.28 15.11
CA SER A 104 22.00 0.05 14.92
C SER A 104 21.83 -0.29 13.44
N ARG A 105 21.89 -1.60 13.14
CA ARG A 105 21.49 -2.15 11.83
C ARG A 105 19.97 -2.27 11.72
N ILE A 106 19.28 -2.21 12.85
CA ILE A 106 17.82 -2.31 12.95
C ILE A 106 17.30 -0.92 13.27
N THR A 107 16.40 -0.42 12.45
CA THR A 107 15.80 0.91 12.62
C THR A 107 14.28 0.77 12.61
N PRO A 108 13.64 0.82 13.79
CA PRO A 108 12.18 0.89 13.86
C PRO A 108 11.67 2.20 13.23
N TYR A 109 10.46 2.16 12.70
CA TYR A 109 9.80 3.35 12.19
C TYR A 109 8.31 3.34 12.49
N LEU A 110 7.76 4.56 12.57
CA LEU A 110 6.33 4.83 12.53
C LEU A 110 6.04 5.74 11.34
N GLY A 111 4.92 5.56 10.70
CA GLY A 111 4.52 6.39 9.58
C GLY A 111 3.02 6.62 9.55
N ALA A 112 2.65 7.73 8.94
CA ALA A 112 1.27 8.05 8.60
C ALA A 112 1.21 8.53 7.15
N GLY A 113 0.05 8.41 6.54
CA GLY A 113 -0.19 8.90 5.19
C GLY A 113 -1.63 9.32 5.01
N PHE A 114 -1.85 10.09 3.96
CA PHE A 114 -3.18 10.47 3.50
C PHE A 114 -3.20 10.45 1.98
N GLY A 115 -4.23 9.86 1.39
CA GLY A 115 -4.25 9.68 -0.05
C GLY A 115 -5.60 9.34 -0.64
N TYR A 116 -5.57 9.17 -1.94
CA TYR A 116 -6.72 8.87 -2.78
C TYR A 116 -6.73 7.38 -3.12
N TYR A 117 -7.87 6.75 -2.92
CA TYR A 117 -8.11 5.34 -3.14
C TYR A 117 -9.18 5.17 -4.21
N ALA A 118 -8.90 4.33 -5.21
CA ALA A 118 -9.83 3.87 -6.21
C ALA A 118 -10.21 2.43 -5.86
N LEU A 119 -11.48 2.19 -5.64
CA LEU A 119 -12.05 0.93 -5.19
C LEU A 119 -12.87 0.35 -6.34
N SER A 120 -12.64 -0.91 -6.68
CA SER A 120 -13.43 -1.64 -7.66
C SER A 120 -13.80 -2.99 -7.07
N SER A 121 -15.04 -3.40 -7.16
CA SER A 121 -15.52 -4.70 -6.71
C SER A 121 -16.15 -5.47 -7.86
N VAL A 122 -15.94 -6.80 -7.84
CA VAL A 122 -16.57 -7.74 -8.74
C VAL A 122 -17.28 -8.78 -7.88
N GLN A 123 -18.59 -8.87 -8.01
CA GLN A 123 -19.37 -9.94 -7.40
C GLN A 123 -19.21 -11.21 -8.21
N ILE A 124 -18.92 -12.33 -7.56
CA ILE A 124 -18.93 -13.65 -8.16
C ILE A 124 -20.23 -14.31 -7.71
N ASP A 125 -21.21 -14.32 -8.60
CA ASP A 125 -22.45 -15.06 -8.42
C ASP A 125 -22.25 -16.50 -8.92
N ASP A 126 -22.46 -17.50 -8.07
CA ASP A 126 -22.25 -18.93 -8.36
C ASP A 126 -23.45 -19.59 -9.05
N SER A 127 -24.47 -18.82 -9.40
CA SER A 127 -25.66 -19.29 -10.08
C SER A 127 -25.64 -18.97 -11.57
N ASP A 128 -25.34 -20.01 -12.37
CA ASP A 128 -25.61 -20.16 -13.81
C ASP A 128 -25.40 -18.93 -14.73
N ILE A 129 -24.14 -18.83 -15.21
CA ILE A 129 -23.73 -18.42 -16.58
C ILE A 129 -24.80 -17.64 -17.38
N ASP A 130 -25.02 -16.40 -17.02
CA ASP A 130 -25.40 -15.37 -17.96
C ASP A 130 -24.45 -14.19 -17.73
N TYR A 131 -23.56 -13.94 -18.71
CA TYR A 131 -22.59 -12.86 -18.70
C TYR A 131 -23.32 -11.51 -18.85
N GLU A 132 -24.09 -11.09 -17.87
CA GLU A 132 -24.37 -9.68 -17.70
C GLU A 132 -23.13 -9.05 -17.08
N THR A 133 -22.42 -8.32 -17.89
CA THR A 133 -21.26 -7.50 -17.53
C THR A 133 -21.67 -6.56 -16.40
N GLY A 134 -21.44 -6.98 -15.16
CA GLY A 134 -21.63 -6.12 -14.00
C GLY A 134 -20.80 -4.87 -14.23
N SER A 135 -21.43 -3.72 -14.22
CA SER A 135 -20.74 -2.43 -14.36
C SER A 135 -19.72 -2.31 -13.23
N LEU A 136 -18.44 -2.26 -13.58
CA LEU A 136 -17.37 -1.95 -12.65
C LEU A 136 -17.56 -0.51 -12.18
N GLU A 137 -18.32 -0.30 -11.11
CA GLU A 137 -18.41 0.99 -10.46
C GLU A 137 -17.12 1.22 -9.68
N ALA A 138 -16.32 2.15 -10.16
CA ALA A 138 -15.15 2.61 -9.43
C ALA A 138 -15.60 3.65 -8.39
N ASN A 139 -15.52 3.29 -7.13
CA ASN A 139 -15.71 4.22 -6.02
C ASN A 139 -14.37 4.85 -5.64
N PHE A 140 -14.40 6.13 -5.29
CA PHE A 140 -13.21 6.89 -4.95
C PHE A 140 -13.35 7.48 -3.56
N ALA A 141 -12.29 7.37 -2.76
CA ALA A 141 -12.28 7.91 -1.41
C ALA A 141 -10.93 8.52 -1.03
N TRP A 142 -10.97 9.57 -0.22
CA TRP A 142 -9.81 10.07 0.50
C TRP A 142 -9.72 9.35 1.85
N ALA A 143 -8.56 8.82 2.17
CA ALA A 143 -8.39 8.04 3.39
C ALA A 143 -7.02 8.21 4.02
N PRO A 144 -6.96 8.21 5.37
CA PRO A 144 -5.71 8.11 6.10
C PRO A 144 -5.21 6.67 6.17
N MET A 145 -3.90 6.52 6.36
CA MET A 145 -3.25 5.27 6.71
C MET A 145 -2.22 5.48 7.82
N VAL A 146 -1.99 4.45 8.60
CA VAL A 146 -0.90 4.40 9.57
C VAL A 146 -0.08 3.15 9.37
N ARG A 147 1.21 3.22 9.69
CA ARG A 147 2.10 2.06 9.57
C ARG A 147 3.20 2.07 10.61
N ALA A 148 3.69 0.88 10.92
CA ALA A 148 4.83 0.68 11.79
C ALA A 148 5.68 -0.46 11.25
N GLY A 149 6.96 -0.50 11.60
CA GLY A 149 7.83 -1.59 11.19
C GLY A 149 9.28 -1.36 11.55
N MET A 150 10.15 -2.11 10.90
CA MET A 150 11.59 -2.00 11.09
C MET A 150 12.33 -2.19 9.76
N GLU A 151 13.43 -1.49 9.61
CA GLU A 151 14.40 -1.68 8.54
C GLU A 151 15.63 -2.42 9.07
N LEU A 152 16.04 -3.46 8.35
CA LEU A 152 17.24 -4.26 8.62
C LEU A 152 18.21 -4.08 7.45
N GLY A 153 19.05 -3.08 7.53
CA GLY A 153 19.89 -2.66 6.42
C GLY A 153 19.09 -2.09 5.26
N LYS A 154 18.88 -2.85 4.20
CA LYS A 154 18.06 -2.48 3.03
C LYS A 154 16.72 -3.22 2.98
N PHE A 155 16.53 -4.20 3.83
CA PHE A 155 15.27 -4.92 3.97
C PHE A 155 14.34 -4.23 4.94
N ARG A 156 13.06 -4.48 4.77
CA ARG A 156 12.01 -3.86 5.56
C ARG A 156 10.90 -4.87 5.87
N ILE A 157 10.41 -4.82 7.11
CA ILE A 157 9.20 -5.52 7.55
C ILE A 157 8.27 -4.46 8.10
N GLY A 158 7.00 -4.50 7.71
CA GLY A 158 6.02 -3.53 8.16
C GLY A 158 4.64 -4.10 8.35
N VAL A 159 3.88 -3.43 9.18
CA VAL A 159 2.43 -3.56 9.29
C VAL A 159 1.80 -2.20 8.99
N GLU A 160 0.66 -2.22 8.35
CA GLU A 160 -0.08 -1.00 8.00
C GLU A 160 -1.57 -1.19 8.21
N TYR A 161 -2.26 -0.09 8.43
CA TYR A 161 -3.71 -0.04 8.51
C TYR A 161 -4.23 1.08 7.61
N ASN A 162 -5.01 0.71 6.62
CA ASN A 162 -5.62 1.61 5.66
C ASN A 162 -7.08 1.83 6.08
N ILE A 163 -7.40 3.06 6.49
CA ILE A 163 -8.69 3.44 7.09
C ILE A 163 -9.59 3.98 5.97
N VAL A 164 -9.81 3.16 4.96
CA VAL A 164 -10.63 3.52 3.80
C VAL A 164 -12.10 3.52 4.21
N PRO A 165 -12.88 4.60 3.92
CA PRO A 165 -14.30 4.64 4.21
C PRO A 165 -15.04 3.50 3.53
N PRO A 166 -16.17 3.04 4.12
CA PRO A 166 -17.05 2.10 3.45
C PRO A 166 -17.68 2.73 2.21
N SER A 167 -18.14 1.88 1.30
CA SER A 167 -18.88 2.29 0.10
C SER A 167 -20.25 1.63 0.05
N ASP A 168 -21.24 2.37 -0.43
CA ASP A 168 -22.60 1.86 -0.61
C ASP A 168 -22.64 0.85 -1.74
N LEU A 169 -23.27 -0.30 -1.52
CA LEU A 169 -23.64 -1.26 -2.55
C LEU A 169 -25.02 -0.91 -3.07
N GLN A 170 -25.13 -0.63 -4.36
CA GLN A 170 -26.39 -0.26 -5.00
C GLN A 170 -26.84 -1.35 -5.97
N ASN A 171 -28.14 -1.60 -6.03
CA ASN A 171 -28.72 -2.45 -7.05
C ASN A 171 -28.85 -1.68 -8.39
N THR A 172 -29.25 -2.39 -9.46
CA THR A 172 -29.46 -1.80 -10.80
C THR A 172 -30.52 -0.67 -10.81
N SER A 173 -31.32 -0.54 -9.76
CA SER A 173 -32.32 0.53 -9.58
C SER A 173 -31.80 1.72 -8.76
N GLY A 174 -30.51 1.71 -8.34
CA GLY A 174 -29.89 2.77 -7.54
C GLY A 174 -30.28 2.76 -6.07
N GLN A 175 -30.91 1.68 -5.55
CA GLN A 175 -31.20 1.54 -4.13
C GLN A 175 -29.99 0.95 -3.41
N VAL A 176 -29.65 1.52 -2.24
CA VAL A 176 -28.61 0.97 -1.36
C VAL A 176 -29.12 -0.32 -0.74
N ILE A 177 -28.47 -1.43 -1.04
CA ILE A 177 -28.81 -2.78 -0.56
C ILE A 177 -27.81 -3.31 0.47
N GLY A 178 -26.66 -2.65 0.63
CA GLY A 178 -25.62 -3.05 1.56
C GLY A 178 -24.52 -2.02 1.65
N GLU A 179 -23.47 -2.36 2.43
CA GLU A 179 -22.30 -1.54 2.64
C GLU A 179 -21.05 -2.43 2.50
N ALA A 180 -20.09 -2.02 1.70
CA ALA A 180 -18.80 -2.69 1.56
C ALA A 180 -17.76 -2.03 2.46
N ILE A 181 -17.21 -2.76 3.41
CA ILE A 181 -16.15 -2.28 4.28
C ILE A 181 -14.82 -2.39 3.54
N ASN A 182 -14.14 -1.25 3.37
CA ASN A 182 -12.92 -1.14 2.57
C ASN A 182 -11.64 -1.05 3.41
N GLN A 183 -11.76 -1.11 4.73
CA GLN A 183 -10.63 -1.08 5.65
C GLN A 183 -9.86 -2.39 5.60
N TYR A 184 -8.52 -2.31 5.59
CA TYR A 184 -7.68 -3.49 5.61
C TYR A 184 -6.36 -3.25 6.35
N TYR A 185 -5.82 -4.32 6.91
CA TYR A 185 -4.48 -4.40 7.44
C TYR A 185 -3.54 -4.94 6.36
N GLY A 186 -2.31 -4.44 6.33
CA GLY A 186 -1.24 -4.97 5.48
C GLY A 186 -0.10 -5.51 6.33
N ILE A 187 0.44 -6.67 5.96
CA ILE A 187 1.70 -7.17 6.48
C ILE A 187 2.65 -7.25 5.30
N THR A 188 3.74 -6.49 5.34
CA THR A 188 4.62 -6.30 4.19
C THR A 188 6.05 -6.69 4.47
N LEU A 189 6.69 -7.25 3.46
CA LEU A 189 8.13 -7.42 3.34
C LEU A 189 8.60 -6.60 2.15
N GLY A 190 9.68 -5.87 2.31
CA GLY A 190 10.15 -5.01 1.26
C GLY A 190 11.65 -4.76 1.29
N PHE A 191 12.07 -3.99 0.34
CA PHE A 191 13.44 -3.47 0.26
C PHE A 191 13.44 -2.07 -0.33
N PHE A 192 14.54 -1.34 -0.09
CA PHE A 192 14.73 -0.05 -0.73
C PHE A 192 16.12 0.07 -1.35
N VAL A 193 16.21 0.86 -2.42
CA VAL A 193 17.45 1.23 -3.09
C VAL A 193 17.68 2.74 -2.96
N GLY A 194 18.94 3.16 -3.02
CA GLY A 194 19.31 4.57 -2.76
C GLY A 194 19.41 4.89 -1.26
N GLY A 195 19.44 6.18 -0.91
CA GLY A 195 19.41 6.78 0.42
C GLY A 195 20.10 6.03 1.53
N GLY A 196 21.38 6.18 1.72
CA GLY A 196 22.19 5.77 2.88
C GLY A 196 21.90 4.41 3.55
N LYS A 197 22.83 3.94 4.34
CA LYS A 197 22.61 2.85 5.30
C LYS A 197 22.37 3.47 6.67
N TRP A 198 21.44 2.94 7.45
CA TRP A 198 21.36 3.21 8.86
C TRP A 198 22.57 2.57 9.55
N GLY A 199 23.36 3.34 10.25
CA GLY A 199 24.55 2.88 10.93
C GLY A 199 25.76 3.79 10.71
N LYS A 200 26.68 3.86 11.65
CA LYS A 200 27.95 4.55 11.49
C LYS A 200 28.71 3.95 10.30
N GLN A 201 29.00 4.74 9.28
CA GLN A 201 30.18 4.51 8.49
C GLN A 201 31.37 4.71 9.42
N ASN A 202 32.03 3.60 9.82
CA ASN A 202 33.38 3.72 10.31
C ASN A 202 34.17 4.26 9.13
N GLY A 203 34.55 5.53 9.21
CA GLY A 203 35.50 6.11 8.28
C GLY A 203 36.81 5.34 8.40
N PHE A 204 37.35 4.97 7.25
CA PHE A 204 38.77 4.80 7.07
C PHE A 204 39.36 6.13 6.64
#